data_00c12bac0c108f899ac6e38b5da025dd
#
_entry.id   00c12bac0c108f899ac6e38b5da025dd
#
_cell.length_a   1.000
_cell.length_b   1.000
_cell.length_c   1.000
_cell.angle_alpha   90.00
_cell.angle_beta   90.00
_cell.angle_gamma   90.00
#
_symmetry.space_group_name_H-M   'P 1'
#
loop_
_entity.id
_entity.type
_entity.pdbx_description
1 polymer ?
#
loop_
_entity_poly.entity_id
_entity_poly.type
_entity_poly.pdbx_seq_one_letter_code
_entity_poly.pdbx_strand_id
1 'polypeptide(L)'
;LKWTKRMKRTALIMLIAVVAVIAGCQAVAGVDFNKVIVNSLKVDSAESKSTISLQLLTNKELIDELELPAQQQRLLTLVSNLKLQVNEAKVQDANHMSAKGALTLGDSSSIGYGLVIDGDSAIITLDGAKKPFVLDMTGTTALETLGMEAPADSSAKPASDETLTALGKKLIDQIGGYLVGTMPNPEGLSVVPAQASVNGETLTLAHVNVQLDATQVWAWAKDYLTKLQGDREGLRKLIVGVTDLLMEDPALLKAIVGDDSEEPIAKPTDEEINEIADSIIESIQSLTTVMKDTEKDKDFKKLVNKDSYVKADLYVDSKLDVRKTDVEVKFKPDASIFEDEGIPFEGVVLNVNQEMWNVNGTVVSDKVDAQTKKSAQPIEALAQKQGYEVLRMFDTKSTVYSLLRNDLHIGKQTVSLYVWDESNPPIITPAGVTLVPLREVANQLGASLTASNGKLTFYDPAKKTSIVLRKGNKQVLVNGKNQTWSFPVTAIGGTTYVAARDLAKALGTTIQWIGDSNSKYIFMMEREVS
;
A
#
# COMPACT_ATOMS: atom_id res chain seq x y z
N LEU A 1 -4.55 -0.44 -15.44
CA LEU A 1 -3.26 -0.77 -16.11
C LEU A 1 -3.19 -2.28 -16.29
N LYS A 2 -3.42 -2.79 -17.51
CA LYS A 2 -3.20 -4.21 -17.83
C LYS A 2 -1.73 -4.42 -18.21
N TRP A 3 -0.84 -4.38 -17.24
CA TRP A 3 0.52 -4.84 -17.45
C TRP A 3 0.48 -6.27 -17.97
N THR A 4 1.17 -6.55 -19.07
CA THR A 4 1.29 -7.92 -19.56
C THR A 4 1.93 -8.78 -18.47
N LYS A 5 1.57 -10.08 -18.37
CA LYS A 5 2.16 -11.00 -17.39
C LYS A 5 3.69 -10.99 -17.42
N ARG A 6 4.28 -10.69 -18.59
CA ARG A 6 5.73 -10.60 -18.80
C ARG A 6 6.36 -9.36 -18.15
N MET A 7 5.77 -8.16 -18.35
CA MET A 7 6.24 -6.92 -17.71
C MET A 7 6.21 -7.02 -16.19
N LYS A 8 5.15 -7.61 -15.61
CA LYS A 8 5.06 -7.86 -14.16
C LYS A 8 6.20 -8.74 -13.65
N ARG A 9 6.56 -9.81 -14.41
CA ARG A 9 7.66 -10.72 -14.04
C ARG A 9 9.00 -10.01 -14.12
N THR A 10 9.27 -9.27 -15.19
CA THR A 10 10.55 -8.53 -15.35
C THR A 10 10.70 -7.45 -14.29
N ALA A 11 9.65 -6.68 -13.99
CA ALA A 11 9.66 -5.68 -12.93
C ALA A 11 9.86 -6.31 -11.54
N LEU A 12 9.24 -7.46 -11.27
CA LEU A 12 9.41 -8.20 -10.01
C LEU A 12 10.84 -8.72 -9.87
N ILE A 13 11.42 -9.33 -10.93
CA ILE A 13 12.80 -9.80 -10.94
C ILE A 13 13.75 -8.63 -10.71
N MET A 14 13.50 -7.48 -11.36
CA MET A 14 14.31 -6.28 -11.17
C MET A 14 14.22 -5.73 -9.74
N LEU A 15 13.04 -5.69 -9.16
CA LEU A 15 12.84 -5.25 -7.78
C LEU A 15 13.57 -6.17 -6.79
N ILE A 16 13.47 -7.49 -6.97
CA ILE A 16 14.20 -8.47 -6.16
C ILE A 16 15.70 -8.31 -6.34
N ALA A 17 16.19 -8.13 -7.57
CA ALA A 17 17.59 -7.93 -7.85
C ALA A 17 18.12 -6.62 -7.24
N VAL A 18 17.34 -5.53 -7.25
CA VAL A 18 17.71 -4.26 -6.61
C VAL A 18 17.87 -4.42 -5.10
N VAL A 19 16.94 -5.11 -4.44
CA VAL A 19 17.04 -5.40 -3.01
C VAL A 19 18.27 -6.30 -2.73
N ALA A 20 18.54 -7.26 -3.59
CA ALA A 20 19.67 -8.18 -3.44
C ALA A 20 21.03 -7.50 -3.69
N VAL A 21 21.13 -6.54 -4.63
CA VAL A 21 22.39 -5.80 -4.89
C VAL A 21 22.88 -5.02 -3.68
N ILE A 22 21.95 -4.48 -2.88
CA ILE A 22 22.31 -3.77 -1.65
C ILE A 22 22.82 -4.78 -0.59
N ALA A 23 22.54 -6.07 -0.78
CA ALA A 23 22.67 -7.11 0.22
C ALA A 23 23.92 -8.01 0.10
N GLY A 24 24.75 -7.96 -0.94
CA GLY A 24 25.75 -9.02 -1.11
C GLY A 24 27.17 -8.57 -1.42
N CYS A 25 28.11 -8.70 -0.48
CA CYS A 25 29.53 -8.47 -0.75
C CYS A 25 30.45 -9.27 0.17
N GLN A 26 31.52 -9.86 -0.38
CA GLN A 26 32.66 -10.35 0.40
C GLN A 26 33.41 -9.18 1.04
N ALA A 27 34.23 -9.43 2.09
CA ALA A 27 35.00 -8.39 2.76
C ALA A 27 35.85 -7.59 1.78
N VAL A 28 35.62 -6.28 1.70
CA VAL A 28 36.40 -5.35 0.88
C VAL A 28 36.99 -4.28 1.79
N ALA A 29 38.27 -4.03 1.66
CA ALA A 29 39.03 -3.07 2.47
C ALA A 29 38.83 -3.22 3.99
N GLY A 30 38.61 -4.45 4.48
CA GLY A 30 38.47 -4.76 5.90
C GLY A 30 37.03 -4.66 6.43
N VAL A 31 36.04 -4.30 5.61
CA VAL A 31 34.62 -4.34 5.96
C VAL A 31 34.01 -5.65 5.48
N ASP A 32 33.47 -6.42 6.41
CA ASP A 32 32.76 -7.67 6.14
C ASP A 32 31.26 -7.33 5.85
N PHE A 33 30.94 -7.20 4.56
CA PHE A 33 29.60 -6.84 4.12
C PHE A 33 28.54 -7.87 4.49
N ASN A 34 28.91 -9.14 4.52
CA ASN A 34 27.98 -10.18 4.93
C ASN A 34 27.48 -9.91 6.34
N LYS A 35 28.40 -9.54 7.23
CA LYS A 35 28.03 -9.15 8.59
C LYS A 35 27.26 -7.84 8.66
N VAL A 36 27.62 -6.83 7.85
CA VAL A 36 26.88 -5.57 7.79
C VAL A 36 25.42 -5.82 7.49
N ILE A 37 25.11 -6.65 6.49
CA ILE A 37 23.73 -6.94 6.09
C ILE A 37 23.01 -7.77 7.15
N VAL A 38 23.63 -8.86 7.60
CA VAL A 38 23.07 -9.71 8.65
C VAL A 38 22.80 -8.90 9.93
N ASN A 39 23.72 -8.00 10.32
CA ASN A 39 23.51 -7.10 11.45
C ASN A 39 22.34 -6.16 11.23
N SER A 40 22.21 -5.58 10.03
CA SER A 40 21.08 -4.68 9.71
C SER A 40 19.71 -5.36 9.84
N LEU A 41 19.63 -6.67 9.57
CA LEU A 41 18.42 -7.47 9.74
C LEU A 41 18.12 -7.84 11.20
N LYS A 42 19.10 -7.66 12.11
CA LYS A 42 18.99 -8.03 13.53
C LYS A 42 18.99 -6.85 14.48
N VAL A 43 18.75 -5.65 13.98
CA VAL A 43 18.63 -4.46 14.83
C VAL A 43 17.36 -4.56 15.67
N ASP A 44 17.52 -4.65 17.00
CA ASP A 44 16.40 -4.74 17.95
C ASP A 44 15.87 -3.37 18.33
N SER A 45 16.77 -2.42 18.51
CA SER A 45 16.44 -1.07 18.94
C SER A 45 17.29 -0.05 18.20
N ALA A 46 16.69 1.05 17.83
CA ALA A 46 17.39 2.17 17.20
C ALA A 46 16.53 3.44 17.24
N GLU A 47 17.21 4.56 17.13
CA GLU A 47 16.59 5.83 16.77
C GLU A 47 17.00 6.19 15.33
N SER A 48 16.07 6.75 14.56
CA SER A 48 16.36 7.12 13.18
C SER A 48 15.55 8.32 12.71
N LYS A 49 16.04 8.92 11.64
CA LYS A 49 15.26 9.82 10.77
C LYS A 49 15.45 9.38 9.33
N SER A 50 14.42 9.51 8.51
CA SER A 50 14.51 9.12 7.12
C SER A 50 13.66 9.99 6.20
N THR A 51 14.01 9.98 4.93
CA THR A 51 13.23 10.55 3.86
C THR A 51 13.15 9.52 2.73
N ILE A 52 11.95 9.16 2.35
CA ILE A 52 11.68 8.32 1.18
C ILE A 52 10.93 9.19 0.18
N SER A 53 11.44 9.33 -1.02
CA SER A 53 10.76 10.05 -2.09
C SER A 53 10.60 9.18 -3.33
N LEU A 54 9.41 9.22 -3.90
CA LEU A 54 9.04 8.58 -5.15
C LEU A 54 8.67 9.66 -6.16
N GLN A 55 9.40 9.73 -7.26
CA GLN A 55 9.13 10.63 -8.35
C GLN A 55 8.75 9.83 -9.60
N LEU A 56 7.59 10.13 -10.16
CA LEU A 56 7.20 9.63 -11.47
C LEU A 56 7.77 10.57 -12.56
N LEU A 57 8.53 10.00 -13.48
CA LEU A 57 9.01 10.71 -14.66
C LEU A 57 7.88 10.72 -15.69
N THR A 58 7.41 11.90 -16.06
CA THR A 58 6.25 12.06 -16.94
C THR A 58 6.66 12.65 -18.29
N ASN A 59 6.03 12.15 -19.34
CA ASN A 59 6.11 12.72 -20.68
C ASN A 59 5.13 13.90 -20.80
N LYS A 60 5.68 15.11 -20.77
CA LYS A 60 4.87 16.34 -20.79
C LYS A 60 4.14 16.53 -22.12
N GLU A 61 4.77 16.17 -23.24
CA GLU A 61 4.16 16.31 -24.58
C GLU A 61 2.93 15.41 -24.67
N LEU A 62 3.04 14.16 -24.23
CA LEU A 62 1.93 13.22 -24.24
C LEU A 62 0.81 13.63 -23.25
N ILE A 63 1.16 14.22 -22.09
CA ILE A 63 0.14 14.76 -21.16
C ILE A 63 -0.65 15.89 -21.82
N ASP A 64 0.02 16.79 -22.53
CA ASP A 64 -0.61 17.91 -23.23
C ASP A 64 -1.50 17.41 -24.39
N GLU A 65 -1.07 16.37 -25.13
CA GLU A 65 -1.85 15.74 -26.21
C GLU A 65 -3.11 15.01 -25.70
N LEU A 66 -3.05 14.43 -24.51
CA LEU A 66 -4.19 13.70 -23.91
C LEU A 66 -5.33 14.61 -23.48
N GLU A 67 -5.16 15.94 -23.47
CA GLU A 67 -6.17 16.92 -23.05
C GLU A 67 -6.92 16.50 -21.76
N LEU A 68 -6.16 16.02 -20.76
CA LEU A 68 -6.73 15.48 -19.53
C LEU A 68 -7.61 16.51 -18.83
N PRO A 69 -8.78 16.12 -18.27
CA PRO A 69 -9.58 17.00 -17.42
C PRO A 69 -8.75 17.56 -16.26
N ALA A 70 -9.00 18.81 -15.86
CA ALA A 70 -8.25 19.53 -14.82
C ALA A 70 -8.09 18.70 -13.51
N GLN A 71 -9.11 17.93 -13.13
CA GLN A 71 -9.04 17.03 -11.98
C GLN A 71 -8.00 15.92 -12.17
N GLN A 72 -7.94 15.31 -13.35
CA GLN A 72 -6.97 14.24 -13.63
C GLN A 72 -5.54 14.79 -13.69
N GLN A 73 -5.34 15.99 -14.28
CA GLN A 73 -4.05 16.68 -14.27
C GLN A 73 -3.60 16.94 -12.83
N ARG A 74 -4.51 17.41 -11.96
CA ARG A 74 -4.19 17.67 -10.56
C ARG A 74 -3.85 16.37 -9.80
N LEU A 75 -4.61 15.30 -9.98
CA LEU A 75 -4.29 13.99 -9.39
C LEU A 75 -2.92 13.48 -9.87
N LEU A 76 -2.61 13.62 -11.16
CA LEU A 76 -1.31 13.27 -11.71
C LEU A 76 -0.19 14.07 -11.02
N THR A 77 -0.37 15.39 -10.85
CA THR A 77 0.59 16.24 -10.14
C THR A 77 0.80 15.79 -8.70
N LEU A 78 -0.29 15.42 -7.97
CA LEU A 78 -0.20 14.96 -6.59
C LEU A 78 0.57 13.64 -6.44
N VAL A 79 0.42 12.70 -7.39
CA VAL A 79 1.08 11.40 -7.33
C VAL A 79 2.46 11.38 -7.98
N SER A 80 2.79 12.40 -8.79
CA SER A 80 4.09 12.47 -9.49
C SER A 80 5.27 12.69 -8.54
N ASN A 81 5.04 13.32 -7.39
CA ASN A 81 6.04 13.53 -6.37
C ASN A 81 5.46 13.15 -5.00
N LEU A 82 5.88 12.01 -4.47
CA LEU A 82 5.51 11.55 -3.14
C LEU A 82 6.72 11.59 -2.24
N LYS A 83 6.60 12.18 -1.06
CA LYS A 83 7.69 12.23 -0.08
C LYS A 83 7.17 11.86 1.30
N LEU A 84 7.66 10.75 1.84
CA LEU A 84 7.47 10.37 3.23
C LEU A 84 8.70 10.82 4.02
N GLN A 85 8.50 11.74 4.93
CA GLN A 85 9.54 12.21 5.84
C GLN A 85 9.26 11.68 7.23
N VAL A 86 10.19 10.94 7.80
CA VAL A 86 10.21 10.50 9.18
C VAL A 86 11.21 11.39 9.91
N ASN A 87 10.71 12.35 10.68
CA ASN A 87 11.56 13.29 11.41
C ASN A 87 12.23 12.63 12.61
N GLU A 88 11.56 11.66 13.21
CA GLU A 88 12.02 10.88 14.33
C GLU A 88 11.30 9.53 14.33
N ALA A 89 12.05 8.45 14.43
CA ALA A 89 11.54 7.14 14.76
C ALA A 89 12.34 6.55 15.91
N LYS A 90 11.65 5.88 16.82
CA LYS A 90 12.21 5.19 17.99
C LYS A 90 11.68 3.76 17.98
N VAL A 91 12.54 2.80 17.78
CA VAL A 91 12.26 1.37 17.92
C VAL A 91 12.87 0.93 19.24
N GLN A 92 12.06 0.62 20.22
CA GLN A 92 12.48 0.14 21.52
C GLN A 92 12.64 -1.37 21.50
N ASP A 93 11.70 -2.07 20.92
CA ASP A 93 11.64 -3.50 20.69
C ASP A 93 10.58 -3.81 19.60
N ALA A 94 10.29 -5.09 19.35
CA ALA A 94 9.33 -5.51 18.31
C ALA A 94 7.89 -5.00 18.55
N ASN A 95 7.51 -4.76 19.81
CA ASN A 95 6.15 -4.39 20.23
C ASN A 95 6.00 -2.93 20.63
N HIS A 96 7.09 -2.20 20.74
CA HIS A 96 7.09 -0.81 21.18
C HIS A 96 7.91 0.06 20.24
N MET A 97 7.21 0.85 19.45
CA MET A 97 7.85 1.82 18.55
C MET A 97 7.03 3.09 18.39
N SER A 98 7.68 4.16 18.03
CA SER A 98 7.03 5.42 17.69
C SER A 98 7.70 6.07 16.49
N ALA A 99 6.92 6.77 15.69
CA ALA A 99 7.40 7.57 14.57
C ALA A 99 6.54 8.81 14.39
N LYS A 100 7.17 9.91 13.96
CA LYS A 100 6.47 11.14 13.59
C LYS A 100 7.14 11.78 12.39
N GLY A 101 6.30 12.38 11.54
CA GLY A 101 6.81 12.95 10.30
C GLY A 101 5.72 13.60 9.47
N ALA A 102 5.93 13.63 8.16
CA ALA A 102 4.97 14.17 7.21
C ALA A 102 4.97 13.39 5.90
N LEU A 103 3.79 13.25 5.31
CA LEU A 103 3.60 12.80 3.94
C LEU A 103 3.33 14.02 3.07
N THR A 104 4.17 14.25 2.07
CA THR A 104 3.97 15.29 1.07
C THR A 104 3.55 14.67 -0.25
N LEU A 105 2.49 15.23 -0.83
CA LEU A 105 1.91 14.84 -2.11
C LEU A 105 2.07 16.01 -3.08
N GLY A 106 2.66 15.76 -4.24
CA GLY A 106 3.07 16.81 -5.17
C GLY A 106 4.08 17.76 -4.51
N ASP A 107 4.06 19.04 -4.90
CA ASP A 107 5.07 20.02 -4.47
C ASP A 107 4.72 20.71 -3.13
N SER A 108 3.47 20.65 -2.66
CA SER A 108 3.02 21.53 -1.58
C SER A 108 2.01 20.93 -0.59
N SER A 109 1.41 19.78 -0.87
CA SER A 109 0.37 19.21 0.00
C SER A 109 1.01 18.31 1.06
N SER A 110 1.28 18.84 2.26
CA SER A 110 1.90 18.11 3.35
C SER A 110 0.89 17.79 4.45
N ILE A 111 0.94 16.57 4.96
CA ILE A 111 0.11 16.04 6.05
C ILE A 111 1.03 15.46 7.11
N GLY A 112 1.06 16.08 8.28
CA GLY A 112 1.80 15.55 9.42
C GLY A 112 1.14 14.30 9.99
N TYR A 113 1.94 13.38 10.47
CA TYR A 113 1.47 12.15 11.11
C TYR A 113 2.30 11.78 12.34
N GLY A 114 1.68 11.03 13.23
CA GLY A 114 2.34 10.30 14.31
C GLY A 114 1.82 8.88 14.37
N LEU A 115 2.71 7.95 14.67
CA LEU A 115 2.43 6.54 14.86
C LEU A 115 3.03 6.10 16.19
N VAL A 116 2.27 5.40 17.01
CA VAL A 116 2.78 4.73 18.22
C VAL A 116 2.24 3.31 18.24
N ILE A 117 3.15 2.36 18.28
CA ILE A 117 2.83 0.94 18.51
C ILE A 117 3.16 0.64 19.96
N ASP A 118 2.19 0.06 20.67
CA ASP A 118 2.28 -0.28 22.10
C ASP A 118 1.55 -1.60 22.33
N GLY A 119 2.30 -2.69 22.30
CA GLY A 119 1.78 -4.06 22.29
C GLY A 119 0.97 -4.33 21.02
N ASP A 120 -0.25 -4.82 21.22
CA ASP A 120 -1.14 -5.26 20.13
C ASP A 120 -1.91 -4.12 19.45
N SER A 121 -1.56 -2.87 19.66
CA SER A 121 -2.27 -1.73 19.08
C SER A 121 -1.35 -0.69 18.47
N ALA A 122 -1.71 -0.21 17.28
CA ALA A 122 -1.09 0.95 16.65
C ALA A 122 -2.04 2.14 16.69
N ILE A 123 -1.59 3.25 17.26
CA ILE A 123 -2.33 4.52 17.28
C ILE A 123 -1.73 5.45 16.24
N ILE A 124 -2.59 5.92 15.33
CA ILE A 124 -2.21 6.81 14.24
C ILE A 124 -2.87 8.18 14.45
N THR A 125 -2.08 9.22 14.49
CA THR A 125 -2.54 10.61 14.47
C THR A 125 -2.25 11.23 13.10
N LEU A 126 -3.18 12.02 12.60
CA LEU A 126 -3.03 12.75 11.34
C LEU A 126 -3.37 14.22 11.55
N ASP A 127 -2.60 15.12 10.96
CA ASP A 127 -2.90 16.54 11.00
C ASP A 127 -4.28 16.81 10.37
N GLY A 128 -5.10 17.52 11.14
CA GLY A 128 -6.47 17.80 10.75
C GLY A 128 -7.49 16.71 11.10
N ALA A 129 -7.09 15.53 11.54
CA ALA A 129 -8.04 14.54 12.05
C ALA A 129 -8.55 14.98 13.43
N LYS A 130 -9.87 14.92 13.64
CA LYS A 130 -10.51 15.30 14.92
C LYS A 130 -10.26 14.30 16.05
N LYS A 131 -9.92 13.07 15.69
CA LYS A 131 -9.59 11.97 16.62
C LYS A 131 -8.51 11.11 15.99
N PRO A 132 -7.65 10.47 16.79
CA PRO A 132 -6.72 9.49 16.30
C PRO A 132 -7.45 8.25 15.79
N PHE A 133 -6.72 7.45 15.02
CA PHE A 133 -7.15 6.14 14.57
C PHE A 133 -6.43 5.06 15.36
N VAL A 134 -7.07 3.92 15.54
CA VAL A 134 -6.48 2.72 16.12
C VAL A 134 -6.55 1.58 15.13
N LEU A 135 -5.44 0.88 14.97
CA LEU A 135 -5.34 -0.40 14.29
C LEU A 135 -5.08 -1.47 15.36
N ASP A 136 -5.96 -2.45 15.44
CA ASP A 136 -5.75 -3.65 16.26
C ASP A 136 -4.76 -4.56 15.53
N MET A 137 -3.66 -4.90 16.20
CA MET A 137 -2.60 -5.74 15.66
C MET A 137 -2.65 -7.16 16.24
N THR A 138 -3.71 -7.52 16.99
CA THR A 138 -3.86 -8.85 17.56
C THR A 138 -4.18 -9.90 16.49
N GLY A 139 -3.41 -10.98 16.48
CA GLY A 139 -3.70 -12.19 15.70
C GLY A 139 -3.81 -11.98 14.18
N THR A 140 -4.76 -12.67 13.58
CA THR A 140 -4.98 -12.71 12.12
C THR A 140 -5.40 -11.36 11.52
N THR A 141 -6.06 -10.52 12.29
CA THR A 141 -6.60 -9.22 11.86
C THR A 141 -5.51 -8.27 11.34
N ALA A 142 -4.31 -8.29 11.94
CA ALA A 142 -3.19 -7.47 11.50
C ALA A 142 -2.67 -7.92 10.11
N LEU A 143 -2.55 -9.21 9.89
CA LEU A 143 -2.14 -9.78 8.60
C LEU A 143 -3.18 -9.54 7.50
N GLU A 144 -4.48 -9.73 7.82
CA GLU A 144 -5.58 -9.46 6.90
C GLU A 144 -5.67 -7.99 6.51
N THR A 145 -5.46 -7.08 7.46
CA THR A 145 -5.44 -5.62 7.19
C THR A 145 -4.30 -5.22 6.24
N LEU A 146 -3.18 -5.95 6.28
CA LEU A 146 -2.06 -5.77 5.35
C LEU A 146 -2.26 -6.51 4.01
N GLY A 147 -3.42 -7.17 3.80
CA GLY A 147 -3.73 -7.91 2.57
C GLY A 147 -2.99 -9.24 2.46
N MET A 148 -2.51 -9.78 3.58
CA MET A 148 -1.91 -11.11 3.66
C MET A 148 -2.97 -12.11 4.15
N GLU A 149 -3.14 -13.23 3.45
CA GLU A 149 -4.02 -14.30 3.93
C GLU A 149 -3.41 -14.91 5.19
N ALA A 150 -4.17 -14.87 6.29
CA ALA A 150 -3.79 -15.57 7.50
C ALA A 150 -3.88 -17.09 7.25
N PRO A 151 -2.96 -17.89 7.81
CA PRO A 151 -3.09 -19.34 7.76
C PRO A 151 -4.43 -19.75 8.39
N ALA A 152 -5.26 -20.47 7.63
CA ALA A 152 -6.51 -20.99 8.13
C ALA A 152 -6.25 -21.95 9.31
N ASP A 153 -6.88 -21.68 10.45
CA ASP A 153 -6.87 -22.51 11.67
C ASP A 153 -5.49 -22.74 12.34
N SER A 154 -4.96 -21.73 13.02
CA SER A 154 -3.97 -22.01 14.06
C SER A 154 -4.63 -22.00 15.45
N SER A 155 -5.14 -23.15 15.89
CA SER A 155 -5.53 -23.39 17.30
C SER A 155 -4.30 -23.51 18.24
N ALA A 156 -3.08 -23.44 17.70
CA ALA A 156 -1.86 -23.49 18.46
C ALA A 156 -1.68 -22.21 19.28
N LYS A 157 -1.47 -22.36 20.58
CA LYS A 157 -1.13 -21.25 21.47
C LYS A 157 0.17 -20.61 20.93
N PRO A 158 0.17 -19.31 20.58
CA PRO A 158 1.36 -18.68 20.04
C PRO A 158 2.54 -18.83 21.01
N ALA A 159 3.72 -19.18 20.49
CA ALA A 159 4.96 -19.13 21.25
C ALA A 159 5.15 -17.72 21.82
N SER A 160 5.87 -17.56 22.94
CA SER A 160 6.11 -16.22 23.48
C SER A 160 6.87 -15.37 22.45
N ASP A 161 6.57 -14.08 22.39
CA ASP A 161 7.22 -13.13 21.48
C ASP A 161 8.77 -13.18 21.57
N GLU A 162 9.30 -13.42 22.77
CA GLU A 162 10.74 -13.58 23.00
C GLU A 162 11.31 -14.82 22.30
N THR A 163 10.59 -15.94 22.34
CA THR A 163 11.00 -17.20 21.68
C THR A 163 10.98 -17.04 20.16
N LEU A 164 9.93 -16.42 19.61
CA LEU A 164 9.82 -16.15 18.17
C LEU A 164 10.91 -15.20 17.70
N THR A 165 11.20 -14.15 18.44
CA THR A 165 12.26 -13.18 18.15
C THR A 165 13.64 -13.85 18.18
N ALA A 166 13.93 -14.67 19.17
CA ALA A 166 15.19 -15.38 19.30
C ALA A 166 15.41 -16.39 18.15
N LEU A 167 14.37 -17.15 17.78
CA LEU A 167 14.42 -18.05 16.64
C LEU A 167 14.58 -17.28 15.32
N GLY A 168 13.84 -16.20 15.14
CA GLY A 168 13.97 -15.33 13.97
C GLY A 168 15.41 -14.87 13.74
N LYS A 169 16.11 -14.44 14.79
CA LYS A 169 17.53 -14.07 14.72
C LYS A 169 18.44 -15.24 14.32
N LYS A 170 18.23 -16.42 14.89
CA LYS A 170 19.00 -17.61 14.52
C LYS A 170 18.75 -17.99 13.05
N LEU A 171 17.50 -17.90 12.57
CA LEU A 171 17.16 -18.13 11.16
C LEU A 171 17.80 -17.08 10.24
N ILE A 172 17.80 -15.80 10.63
CA ILE A 172 18.52 -14.75 9.90
C ILE A 172 20.01 -15.06 9.82
N ASP A 173 20.63 -15.53 10.89
CA ASP A 173 22.05 -15.91 10.87
C ASP A 173 22.32 -17.09 9.93
N GLN A 174 21.48 -18.11 9.93
CA GLN A 174 21.63 -19.28 9.07
C GLN A 174 21.32 -18.97 7.59
N ILE A 175 20.12 -18.48 7.33
CA ILE A 175 19.64 -18.25 5.96
C ILE A 175 20.32 -17.02 5.37
N GLY A 176 20.32 -15.91 6.10
CA GLY A 176 20.96 -14.67 5.68
C GLY A 176 22.46 -14.82 5.51
N GLY A 177 23.11 -15.47 6.47
CA GLY A 177 24.55 -15.76 6.39
C GLY A 177 24.93 -16.58 5.15
N TYR A 178 24.15 -17.60 4.80
CA TYR A 178 24.35 -18.40 3.60
C TYR A 178 24.07 -17.61 2.31
N LEU A 179 22.90 -17.00 2.20
CA LEU A 179 22.48 -16.28 1.01
C LEU A 179 23.44 -15.11 0.71
N VAL A 180 23.73 -14.31 1.74
CA VAL A 180 24.64 -13.16 1.59
C VAL A 180 26.08 -13.63 1.36
N GLY A 181 26.52 -14.71 2.04
CA GLY A 181 27.87 -15.29 1.87
C GLY A 181 28.14 -15.83 0.48
N THR A 182 27.11 -16.27 -0.24
CA THR A 182 27.21 -16.81 -1.61
C THR A 182 27.12 -15.70 -2.67
N MET A 183 26.66 -14.51 -2.32
CA MET A 183 26.53 -13.40 -3.27
C MET A 183 27.90 -12.96 -3.83
N PRO A 184 28.02 -12.74 -5.15
CA PRO A 184 29.20 -12.13 -5.74
C PRO A 184 29.26 -10.64 -5.39
N ASN A 185 30.48 -10.10 -5.22
CA ASN A 185 30.63 -8.66 -5.11
C ASN A 185 30.14 -7.98 -6.39
N PRO A 186 29.28 -6.95 -6.29
CA PRO A 186 28.89 -6.18 -7.46
C PRO A 186 30.10 -5.45 -8.07
N GLU A 187 30.07 -5.29 -9.38
CA GLU A 187 31.08 -4.52 -10.09
C GLU A 187 31.10 -3.06 -9.58
N GLY A 188 32.30 -2.48 -9.45
CA GLY A 188 32.43 -1.09 -9.02
C GLY A 188 32.21 -0.82 -7.53
N LEU A 189 32.01 -1.87 -6.72
CA LEU A 189 31.98 -1.71 -5.26
C LEU A 189 33.26 -1.10 -4.73
N SER A 190 33.16 -0.01 -3.99
CA SER A 190 34.28 0.65 -3.33
C SER A 190 34.04 0.86 -1.85
N VAL A 191 35.12 0.82 -1.06
CA VAL A 191 35.09 1.10 0.37
C VAL A 191 36.26 2.00 0.72
N VAL A 192 35.93 3.15 1.31
CA VAL A 192 36.93 4.13 1.74
C VAL A 192 36.57 4.69 3.12
N PRO A 193 37.59 5.03 3.95
CA PRO A 193 37.32 5.77 5.17
C PRO A 193 36.68 7.13 4.87
N ALA A 194 35.65 7.51 5.61
CA ALA A 194 34.97 8.79 5.47
C ALA A 194 34.54 9.36 6.81
N GLN A 195 34.34 10.67 6.85
CA GLN A 195 33.64 11.31 7.95
C GLN A 195 32.23 11.69 7.47
N ALA A 196 31.21 11.34 8.24
CA ALA A 196 29.83 11.67 7.95
C ALA A 196 29.11 12.17 9.19
N SER A 197 28.19 13.10 8.99
CA SER A 197 27.30 13.55 10.08
C SER A 197 26.13 12.57 10.20
N VAL A 198 25.89 12.08 11.42
CA VAL A 198 24.74 11.27 11.82
C VAL A 198 24.11 11.93 13.04
N ASN A 199 22.87 12.34 12.94
CA ASN A 199 22.15 13.05 14.00
C ASN A 199 22.92 14.27 14.57
N GLY A 200 23.66 14.99 13.71
CA GLY A 200 24.46 16.16 14.10
C GLY A 200 25.85 15.86 14.67
N GLU A 201 26.19 14.58 14.89
CA GLU A 201 27.53 14.15 15.30
C GLU A 201 28.37 13.75 14.11
N THR A 202 29.64 14.16 14.07
CA THR A 202 30.59 13.73 13.03
C THR A 202 31.25 12.43 13.45
N LEU A 203 31.00 11.37 12.68
CA LEU A 203 31.54 10.03 12.91
C LEU A 203 32.57 9.66 11.84
N THR A 204 33.58 8.88 12.24
CA THR A 204 34.49 8.22 11.29
C THR A 204 33.91 6.86 10.92
N LEU A 205 33.59 6.66 9.67
CA LEU A 205 32.84 5.52 9.17
C LEU A 205 33.53 4.93 7.93
N ALA A 206 33.24 3.69 7.60
CA ALA A 206 33.57 3.14 6.29
C ALA A 206 32.44 3.55 5.31
N HIS A 207 32.77 4.30 4.29
CA HIS A 207 31.89 4.63 3.19
C HIS A 207 31.95 3.57 2.12
N VAL A 208 30.83 2.92 1.91
CA VAL A 208 30.61 1.87 0.92
C VAL A 208 29.79 2.50 -0.20
N ASN A 209 30.31 2.47 -1.39
CA ASN A 209 29.62 2.96 -2.58
C ASN A 209 29.50 1.85 -3.62
N VAL A 210 28.34 1.74 -4.22
CA VAL A 210 28.06 0.90 -5.38
C VAL A 210 27.13 1.64 -6.34
N GLN A 211 27.44 1.56 -7.63
CA GLN A 211 26.57 2.04 -8.69
C GLN A 211 26.54 1.02 -9.81
N LEU A 212 25.33 0.54 -10.14
CA LEU A 212 25.08 -0.43 -11.20
C LEU A 212 23.96 0.04 -12.09
N ASP A 213 24.13 -0.02 -13.40
CA ASP A 213 23.02 0.09 -14.33
C ASP A 213 22.22 -1.23 -14.39
N ALA A 214 21.02 -1.19 -15.01
CA ALA A 214 20.15 -2.37 -15.04
C ALA A 214 20.77 -3.55 -15.77
N THR A 215 21.70 -3.32 -16.73
CA THR A 215 22.39 -4.41 -17.44
C THR A 215 23.38 -5.10 -16.53
N GLN A 216 24.07 -4.34 -15.67
CA GLN A 216 24.99 -4.85 -14.67
C GLN A 216 24.25 -5.57 -13.54
N VAL A 217 23.12 -5.01 -13.07
CA VAL A 217 22.25 -5.69 -12.08
C VAL A 217 21.77 -7.04 -12.62
N TRP A 218 21.34 -7.09 -13.88
CA TRP A 218 20.90 -8.33 -14.51
C TRP A 218 22.02 -9.37 -14.62
N ALA A 219 23.21 -8.94 -15.03
CA ALA A 219 24.39 -9.81 -15.13
C ALA A 219 24.79 -10.35 -13.75
N TRP A 220 24.81 -9.48 -12.73
CA TRP A 220 25.09 -9.83 -11.35
C TRP A 220 24.08 -10.86 -10.80
N ALA A 221 22.78 -10.69 -11.08
CA ALA A 221 21.76 -11.63 -10.65
C ALA A 221 21.95 -13.02 -11.27
N LYS A 222 22.34 -13.10 -12.55
CA LYS A 222 22.65 -14.39 -13.19
C LYS A 222 23.89 -15.07 -12.59
N ASP A 223 24.94 -14.30 -12.30
CA ASP A 223 26.15 -14.84 -11.64
C ASP A 223 25.81 -15.39 -10.26
N TYR A 224 24.98 -14.67 -9.50
CA TYR A 224 24.52 -15.12 -8.18
C TYR A 224 23.71 -16.43 -8.26
N LEU A 225 22.73 -16.53 -9.15
CA LEU A 225 21.97 -17.77 -9.35
C LEU A 225 22.86 -18.93 -9.78
N THR A 226 23.89 -18.66 -10.61
CA THR A 226 24.86 -19.66 -11.04
C THR A 226 25.68 -20.18 -9.86
N LYS A 227 26.11 -19.29 -8.96
CA LYS A 227 26.84 -19.68 -7.74
C LYS A 227 25.97 -20.50 -6.79
N LEU A 228 24.73 -20.07 -6.55
CA LEU A 228 23.80 -20.82 -5.72
C LEU A 228 23.51 -22.22 -6.28
N GLN A 229 23.34 -22.33 -7.60
CA GLN A 229 23.14 -23.61 -8.29
C GLN A 229 24.34 -24.54 -8.14
N GLY A 230 25.56 -23.99 -8.13
CA GLY A 230 26.80 -24.74 -8.01
C GLY A 230 27.15 -25.17 -6.57
N ASP A 231 26.49 -24.59 -5.56
CA ASP A 231 26.82 -24.83 -4.14
C ASP A 231 25.83 -25.78 -3.45
N ARG A 232 25.71 -27.00 -3.98
CA ARG A 232 24.83 -28.04 -3.42
C ARG A 232 25.19 -28.36 -1.95
N GLU A 233 26.49 -28.39 -1.63
CA GLU A 233 26.95 -28.72 -0.27
C GLU A 233 26.60 -27.58 0.73
N GLY A 234 26.73 -26.32 0.32
CA GLY A 234 26.32 -25.18 1.12
C GLY A 234 24.81 -25.17 1.36
N LEU A 235 23.99 -25.46 0.33
CA LEU A 235 22.53 -25.62 0.48
C LEU A 235 22.18 -26.75 1.44
N ARG A 236 22.85 -27.91 1.33
CA ARG A 236 22.65 -29.03 2.24
C ARG A 236 22.93 -28.63 3.69
N LYS A 237 24.05 -27.93 3.95
CA LYS A 237 24.38 -27.42 5.29
C LYS A 237 23.36 -26.41 5.80
N LEU A 238 22.85 -25.53 4.93
CA LEU A 238 21.78 -24.61 5.27
C LEU A 238 20.52 -25.36 5.70
N ILE A 239 20.08 -26.36 4.92
CA ILE A 239 18.87 -27.15 5.22
C ILE A 239 19.02 -27.85 6.56
N VAL A 240 20.18 -28.51 6.82
CA VAL A 240 20.46 -29.15 8.10
C VAL A 240 20.39 -28.14 9.25
N GLY A 241 21.07 -26.98 9.12
CA GLY A 241 21.09 -25.96 10.15
C GLY A 241 19.71 -25.37 10.45
N VAL A 242 18.90 -25.09 9.43
CA VAL A 242 17.52 -24.62 9.60
C VAL A 242 16.64 -25.70 10.24
N THR A 243 16.78 -26.96 9.80
CA THR A 243 16.05 -28.09 10.39
C THR A 243 16.40 -28.25 11.87
N ASP A 244 17.67 -28.22 12.22
CA ASP A 244 18.11 -28.36 13.61
C ASP A 244 17.55 -27.24 14.50
N LEU A 245 17.55 -25.99 14.00
CA LEU A 245 16.94 -24.86 14.72
C LEU A 245 15.43 -25.01 14.92
N LEU A 246 14.70 -25.46 13.90
CA LEU A 246 13.25 -25.66 13.99
C LEU A 246 12.90 -26.83 14.91
N MET A 247 13.75 -27.85 14.97
CA MET A 247 13.57 -29.00 15.87
C MET A 247 13.89 -28.67 17.34
N GLU A 248 14.53 -27.54 17.67
CA GLU A 248 14.70 -27.05 19.04
C GLU A 248 13.33 -26.75 19.70
N ASP A 249 12.29 -26.37 18.92
CA ASP A 249 10.92 -26.13 19.39
C ASP A 249 9.91 -26.88 18.50
N PRO A 250 9.60 -28.15 18.83
CA PRO A 250 8.65 -28.97 18.05
C PRO A 250 7.23 -28.40 17.98
N ALA A 251 6.80 -27.62 18.99
CA ALA A 251 5.47 -27.02 18.99
C ALA A 251 5.39 -25.90 17.95
N LEU A 252 6.44 -25.10 17.86
CA LEU A 252 6.56 -24.05 16.86
C LEU A 252 6.71 -24.63 15.45
N LEU A 253 7.50 -25.71 15.29
CA LEU A 253 7.62 -26.40 14.01
C LEU A 253 6.26 -26.89 13.51
N LYS A 254 5.45 -27.52 14.37
CA LYS A 254 4.08 -27.94 14.04
C LYS A 254 3.20 -26.76 13.59
N ALA A 255 3.27 -25.64 14.30
CA ALA A 255 2.53 -24.44 13.93
C ALA A 255 2.94 -23.88 12.54
N ILE A 256 4.24 -23.91 12.21
CA ILE A 256 4.76 -23.45 10.92
C ILE A 256 4.33 -24.37 9.77
N VAL A 257 4.36 -25.70 10.00
CA VAL A 257 4.04 -26.72 8.98
C VAL A 257 2.53 -26.92 8.85
N GLY A 258 1.74 -26.44 9.81
CA GLY A 258 0.27 -26.65 9.84
C GLY A 258 -0.09 -28.11 10.17
N ASP A 259 0.73 -28.79 10.97
CA ASP A 259 0.49 -30.17 11.39
C ASP A 259 -0.15 -30.22 12.78
N ASP A 260 -1.46 -30.49 12.82
CA ASP A 260 -2.26 -30.63 14.06
C ASP A 260 -2.21 -32.06 14.66
N SER A 261 -1.37 -32.94 14.08
CA SER A 261 -1.24 -34.32 14.61
C SER A 261 -0.57 -34.33 15.98
N GLU A 262 -0.92 -35.31 16.83
CA GLU A 262 -0.23 -35.53 18.11
C GLU A 262 1.14 -36.20 17.93
N GLU A 263 1.45 -36.69 16.74
CA GLU A 263 2.71 -37.37 16.45
C GLU A 263 3.89 -36.37 16.39
N PRO A 264 5.06 -36.70 16.92
CA PRO A 264 6.25 -35.88 16.79
C PRO A 264 6.69 -35.81 15.33
N ILE A 265 7.00 -34.61 14.84
CA ILE A 265 7.62 -34.45 13.54
C ILE A 265 9.02 -35.08 13.59
N ALA A 266 9.26 -36.06 12.75
CA ALA A 266 10.57 -36.71 12.67
C ALA A 266 11.60 -35.78 11.99
N LYS A 267 12.84 -35.85 12.46
CA LYS A 267 13.95 -35.16 11.76
C LYS A 267 14.14 -35.78 10.37
N PRO A 268 14.23 -34.96 9.30
CA PRO A 268 14.47 -35.47 7.95
C PRO A 268 15.75 -36.32 7.89
N THR A 269 15.70 -37.38 7.13
CA THR A 269 16.85 -38.24 6.83
C THR A 269 17.83 -37.51 5.90
N ASP A 270 19.06 -38.01 5.80
CA ASP A 270 20.05 -37.48 4.84
C ASP A 270 19.56 -37.56 3.39
N GLU A 271 18.73 -38.56 3.05
CA GLU A 271 18.15 -38.71 1.72
C GLU A 271 17.11 -37.62 1.44
N GLU A 272 16.18 -37.37 2.36
CA GLU A 272 15.20 -36.29 2.28
C GLU A 272 15.85 -34.90 2.23
N ILE A 273 16.92 -34.66 3.00
CA ILE A 273 17.72 -33.42 2.94
C ILE A 273 18.33 -33.23 1.55
N ASN A 274 18.85 -34.32 0.95
CA ASN A 274 19.39 -34.27 -0.41
C ASN A 274 18.29 -33.98 -1.46
N GLU A 275 17.11 -34.57 -1.32
CA GLU A 275 15.96 -34.32 -2.19
C GLU A 275 15.51 -32.84 -2.10
N ILE A 276 15.45 -32.27 -0.89
CA ILE A 276 15.14 -30.84 -0.71
C ILE A 276 16.19 -29.97 -1.39
N ALA A 277 17.49 -30.28 -1.21
CA ALA A 277 18.58 -29.53 -1.85
C ALA A 277 18.46 -29.59 -3.39
N ASP A 278 18.21 -30.78 -3.94
CA ASP A 278 18.06 -30.97 -5.39
C ASP A 278 16.82 -30.21 -5.93
N SER A 279 15.70 -30.21 -5.22
CA SER A 279 14.50 -29.44 -5.57
C SER A 279 14.75 -27.93 -5.58
N ILE A 280 15.53 -27.40 -4.62
CA ILE A 280 15.93 -25.99 -4.61
C ILE A 280 16.81 -25.68 -5.82
N ILE A 281 17.79 -26.55 -6.14
CA ILE A 281 18.66 -26.39 -7.30
C ILE A 281 17.85 -26.39 -8.60
N GLU A 282 16.89 -27.31 -8.77
CA GLU A 282 15.98 -27.34 -9.92
C GLU A 282 15.16 -26.05 -10.04
N SER A 283 14.68 -25.51 -8.91
CA SER A 283 13.98 -24.23 -8.88
C SER A 283 14.88 -23.07 -9.33
N ILE A 284 16.13 -23.03 -8.89
CA ILE A 284 17.13 -22.04 -9.34
C ILE A 284 17.44 -22.20 -10.84
N GLN A 285 17.54 -23.44 -11.34
CA GLN A 285 17.72 -23.71 -12.77
C GLN A 285 16.54 -23.21 -13.59
N SER A 286 15.31 -23.41 -13.10
CA SER A 286 14.10 -22.89 -13.72
C SER A 286 14.14 -21.36 -13.82
N LEU A 287 14.51 -20.66 -12.75
CA LEU A 287 14.69 -19.20 -12.76
C LEU A 287 15.76 -18.76 -13.75
N THR A 288 16.90 -19.44 -13.79
CA THR A 288 17.98 -19.14 -14.73
C THR A 288 17.51 -19.32 -16.19
N THR A 289 16.68 -20.34 -16.44
CA THR A 289 16.09 -20.58 -17.77
C THR A 289 15.12 -19.47 -18.13
N VAL A 290 14.23 -19.08 -17.21
CA VAL A 290 13.32 -17.94 -17.40
C VAL A 290 14.09 -16.66 -17.72
N MET A 291 15.20 -16.38 -17.03
CA MET A 291 16.04 -15.21 -17.32
C MET A 291 16.61 -15.26 -18.74
N LYS A 292 17.18 -16.41 -19.15
CA LYS A 292 17.72 -16.61 -20.50
C LYS A 292 16.66 -16.46 -21.59
N ASP A 293 15.43 -16.92 -21.33
CA ASP A 293 14.34 -16.79 -22.29
C ASP A 293 13.82 -15.35 -22.35
N THR A 294 13.82 -14.64 -21.22
CA THR A 294 13.49 -13.22 -21.16
C THR A 294 14.46 -12.37 -21.99
N GLU A 295 15.76 -12.69 -22.00
CA GLU A 295 16.76 -12.01 -22.80
C GLU A 295 16.52 -12.11 -24.32
N LYS A 296 15.78 -13.14 -24.79
CA LYS A 296 15.40 -13.31 -26.19
C LYS A 296 14.21 -12.47 -26.60
N ASP A 297 13.49 -11.88 -25.62
CA ASP A 297 12.36 -11.01 -25.91
C ASP A 297 12.86 -9.70 -26.55
N LYS A 298 12.20 -9.26 -27.61
CA LYS A 298 12.55 -8.02 -28.34
C LYS A 298 12.49 -6.77 -27.45
N ASP A 299 11.66 -6.79 -26.42
CA ASP A 299 11.47 -5.67 -25.51
C ASP A 299 12.39 -5.71 -24.29
N PHE A 300 13.18 -6.80 -24.14
CA PHE A 300 14.12 -6.96 -23.03
C PHE A 300 15.10 -5.78 -22.92
N LYS A 301 15.74 -5.40 -24.04
CA LYS A 301 16.71 -4.30 -24.07
C LYS A 301 16.07 -2.93 -23.86
N LYS A 302 14.77 -2.81 -24.10
CA LYS A 302 14.01 -1.60 -23.82
C LYS A 302 13.75 -1.44 -22.31
N LEU A 303 13.58 -2.56 -21.60
CA LEU A 303 13.35 -2.60 -20.15
C LEU A 303 14.66 -2.58 -19.36
N VAL A 304 15.65 -3.39 -19.78
CA VAL A 304 16.94 -3.55 -19.12
C VAL A 304 18.00 -2.75 -19.90
N ASN A 305 18.16 -1.49 -19.52
CA ASN A 305 19.02 -0.53 -20.22
C ASN A 305 19.90 0.24 -19.20
N LYS A 306 20.78 1.11 -19.71
CA LYS A 306 21.72 1.90 -18.89
C LYS A 306 21.11 3.15 -18.25
N ASP A 307 19.91 3.59 -18.68
CA ASP A 307 19.22 4.73 -18.11
C ASP A 307 18.52 4.38 -16.78
N SER A 308 18.32 3.07 -16.56
CA SER A 308 17.88 2.49 -15.30
C SER A 308 19.09 2.07 -14.47
N TYR A 309 19.12 2.45 -13.19
CA TYR A 309 20.28 2.18 -12.33
C TYR A 309 19.91 2.14 -10.84
N VAL A 310 20.82 1.60 -10.05
CA VAL A 310 20.86 1.66 -8.58
C VAL A 310 22.17 2.31 -8.17
N LYS A 311 22.09 3.29 -7.28
CA LYS A 311 23.22 3.85 -6.54
C LYS A 311 22.96 3.67 -5.06
N ALA A 312 23.97 3.22 -4.34
CA ALA A 312 23.88 3.06 -2.90
C ALA A 312 25.17 3.53 -2.22
N ASP A 313 25.02 4.42 -1.25
CA ASP A 313 26.05 4.91 -0.36
C ASP A 313 25.67 4.49 1.05
N LEU A 314 26.45 3.59 1.66
CA LEU A 314 26.26 3.14 3.02
C LEU A 314 27.45 3.60 3.88
N TYR A 315 27.17 4.09 5.06
CA TYR A 315 28.18 4.50 6.02
C TYR A 315 28.11 3.59 7.24
N VAL A 316 29.16 2.79 7.42
CA VAL A 316 29.21 1.70 8.38
C VAL A 316 30.22 2.01 9.47
N ASP A 317 29.85 1.77 10.73
CA ASP A 317 30.76 1.97 11.85
C ASP A 317 31.65 0.75 12.13
N SER A 318 32.50 0.87 13.15
CA SER A 318 33.45 -0.20 13.53
C SER A 318 32.78 -1.46 14.10
N LYS A 319 31.48 -1.39 14.46
CA LYS A 319 30.68 -2.54 14.90
C LYS A 319 29.96 -3.22 13.73
N LEU A 320 30.16 -2.72 12.51
CA LEU A 320 29.48 -3.12 11.29
C LEU A 320 27.96 -2.79 11.31
N ASP A 321 27.57 -1.74 12.02
CA ASP A 321 26.23 -1.19 11.98
C ASP A 321 26.14 -0.09 10.92
N VAL A 322 25.09 -0.11 10.10
CA VAL A 322 24.80 0.94 9.12
C VAL A 322 24.26 2.17 9.85
N ARG A 323 25.00 3.28 9.76
CA ARG A 323 24.69 4.54 10.46
C ARG A 323 24.03 5.57 9.54
N LYS A 324 24.31 5.50 8.26
CA LYS A 324 23.69 6.34 7.25
C LYS A 324 23.55 5.55 5.94
N THR A 325 22.43 5.78 5.26
CA THR A 325 22.08 5.16 3.99
C THR A 325 21.57 6.26 3.05
N ASP A 326 22.14 6.30 1.84
CA ASP A 326 21.65 7.12 0.75
C ASP A 326 21.50 6.20 -0.47
N VAL A 327 20.28 5.91 -0.90
CA VAL A 327 19.99 5.00 -2.03
C VAL A 327 19.13 5.72 -3.05
N GLU A 328 19.52 5.64 -4.32
CA GLU A 328 18.74 6.09 -5.46
C GLU A 328 18.52 4.92 -6.42
N VAL A 329 17.26 4.63 -6.71
CA VAL A 329 16.85 3.65 -7.71
C VAL A 329 16.11 4.37 -8.80
N LYS A 330 16.60 4.32 -10.02
CA LYS A 330 15.95 4.86 -11.21
C LYS A 330 15.57 3.73 -12.15
N PHE A 331 14.30 3.63 -12.46
CA PHE A 331 13.79 2.78 -13.52
C PHE A 331 13.27 3.68 -14.65
N LYS A 332 13.99 3.70 -15.76
CA LYS A 332 13.65 4.47 -16.97
C LYS A 332 13.79 3.54 -18.19
N PRO A 333 12.75 2.79 -18.53
CA PRO A 333 12.73 2.00 -19.75
C PRO A 333 12.71 2.89 -20.98
N ASP A 334 12.88 2.30 -22.17
CA ASP A 334 12.70 2.99 -23.45
C ASP A 334 11.27 3.55 -23.55
N ALA A 335 11.13 4.79 -24.00
CA ALA A 335 9.85 5.50 -24.06
C ALA A 335 8.80 4.75 -24.87
N SER A 336 9.19 4.03 -25.92
CA SER A 336 8.27 3.24 -26.77
C SER A 336 7.47 2.18 -26.01
N ILE A 337 7.92 1.77 -24.81
CA ILE A 337 7.16 0.83 -23.95
C ILE A 337 5.84 1.44 -23.46
N PHE A 338 5.83 2.74 -23.21
CA PHE A 338 4.68 3.47 -22.66
C PHE A 338 3.88 4.21 -23.73
N GLU A 339 4.55 4.72 -24.75
CA GLU A 339 3.94 5.48 -25.85
C GLU A 339 2.93 4.63 -26.63
N ASP A 340 3.27 3.36 -26.92
CA ASP A 340 2.37 2.43 -27.62
C ASP A 340 1.05 2.18 -26.84
N GLU A 341 1.05 2.39 -25.52
CA GLU A 341 -0.13 2.24 -24.63
C GLU A 341 -0.81 3.58 -24.29
N GLY A 342 -0.28 4.72 -24.76
CA GLY A 342 -0.78 6.06 -24.45
C GLY A 342 -0.62 6.43 -22.97
N ILE A 343 0.39 5.88 -22.30
CA ILE A 343 0.67 6.13 -20.89
C ILE A 343 1.68 7.28 -20.76
N PRO A 344 1.34 8.39 -20.10
CA PRO A 344 2.19 9.57 -20.04
C PRO A 344 3.32 9.46 -19.00
N PHE A 345 3.91 8.27 -18.84
CA PHE A 345 5.03 8.04 -17.93
C PHE A 345 6.27 7.57 -18.70
N GLU A 346 7.43 8.03 -18.25
CA GLU A 346 8.73 7.59 -18.77
C GLU A 346 9.48 6.71 -17.78
N GLY A 347 9.11 6.74 -16.49
CA GLY A 347 9.80 5.96 -15.47
C GLY A 347 9.52 6.42 -14.05
N VAL A 348 10.34 5.94 -13.14
CA VAL A 348 10.22 6.23 -11.70
C VAL A 348 11.61 6.37 -11.07
N VAL A 349 11.73 7.31 -10.13
CA VAL A 349 12.92 7.46 -9.27
C VAL A 349 12.48 7.29 -7.81
N LEU A 350 13.13 6.39 -7.11
CA LEU A 350 13.00 6.19 -5.67
C LEU A 350 14.29 6.64 -4.99
N ASN A 351 14.18 7.56 -4.03
CA ASN A 351 15.29 7.94 -3.17
C ASN A 351 14.96 7.57 -1.72
N VAL A 352 15.94 6.99 -1.04
CA VAL A 352 15.88 6.64 0.39
C VAL A 352 17.09 7.23 1.06
N ASN A 353 16.87 8.16 1.98
CA ASN A 353 17.91 8.72 2.84
C ASN A 353 17.56 8.40 4.28
N GLN A 354 18.48 7.82 5.03
CA GLN A 354 18.28 7.45 6.42
C GLN A 354 19.54 7.73 7.24
N GLU A 355 19.36 8.24 8.44
CA GLU A 355 20.36 8.25 9.48
C GLU A 355 19.84 7.43 10.66
N MET A 356 20.73 6.63 11.27
CA MET A 356 20.41 5.74 12.38
C MET A 356 21.46 5.91 13.48
N TRP A 357 20.99 6.04 14.70
CA TRP A 357 21.85 6.16 15.89
C TRP A 357 21.28 5.33 17.02
N ASN A 358 22.02 5.21 18.11
CA ASN A 358 21.67 4.40 19.27
C ASN A 358 21.28 2.94 18.90
N VAL A 359 21.98 2.38 17.90
CA VAL A 359 21.72 1.02 17.37
C VAL A 359 21.99 -0.03 18.45
N ASN A 360 21.00 -0.89 18.73
CA ASN A 360 21.01 -1.88 19.80
C ASN A 360 21.30 -1.29 21.18
N GLY A 361 21.00 0.01 21.36
CA GLY A 361 21.15 0.75 22.61
C GLY A 361 19.84 0.85 23.40
N THR A 362 19.85 1.60 24.48
CA THR A 362 18.64 1.87 25.24
C THR A 362 17.79 2.91 24.52
N VAL A 363 16.65 2.49 23.98
CA VAL A 363 15.67 3.36 23.33
C VAL A 363 14.37 3.30 24.10
N VAL A 364 13.70 4.44 24.24
CA VAL A 364 12.36 4.52 24.83
C VAL A 364 11.43 5.15 23.81
N SER A 365 10.46 4.37 23.33
CA SER A 365 9.42 4.83 22.40
C SER A 365 8.47 5.81 23.07
N ASP A 366 7.87 6.69 22.29
CA ASP A 366 6.83 7.58 22.78
C ASP A 366 5.60 6.75 23.19
N LYS A 367 4.83 7.25 24.15
CA LYS A 367 3.62 6.58 24.65
C LYS A 367 2.39 7.42 24.33
N VAL A 368 1.28 6.76 24.08
CA VAL A 368 -0.02 7.41 23.94
C VAL A 368 -0.71 7.40 25.29
N ASP A 369 -1.23 8.54 25.72
CA ASP A 369 -2.00 8.64 26.96
C ASP A 369 -3.35 7.87 26.85
N ALA A 370 -3.89 7.48 28.01
CA ALA A 370 -5.11 6.68 28.09
C ALA A 370 -6.35 7.37 27.47
N GLN A 371 -6.41 8.72 27.52
CA GLN A 371 -7.52 9.47 26.95
C GLN A 371 -7.48 9.44 25.42
N THR A 372 -6.31 9.58 24.82
CA THR A 372 -6.07 9.49 23.39
C THR A 372 -6.41 8.07 22.88
N LYS A 373 -5.93 7.00 23.57
CA LYS A 373 -6.30 5.61 23.25
C LYS A 373 -7.81 5.41 23.28
N LYS A 374 -8.50 5.89 24.34
CA LYS A 374 -9.95 5.74 24.50
C LYS A 374 -10.76 6.47 23.43
N SER A 375 -10.25 7.59 22.91
CA SER A 375 -10.92 8.40 21.89
C SER A 375 -10.67 7.93 20.47
N ALA A 376 -9.69 7.05 20.27
CA ALA A 376 -9.29 6.55 18.95
C ALA A 376 -10.43 5.80 18.26
N GLN A 377 -10.48 5.91 16.94
CA GLN A 377 -11.48 5.27 16.10
C GLN A 377 -10.86 4.09 15.36
N PRO A 378 -11.51 2.91 15.33
CA PRO A 378 -11.00 1.78 14.54
C PRO A 378 -10.83 2.17 13.06
N ILE A 379 -9.67 1.86 12.48
CA ILE A 379 -9.39 2.21 11.07
C ILE A 379 -10.27 1.39 10.13
N GLU A 380 -10.65 0.18 10.50
CA GLU A 380 -11.53 -0.72 9.75
C GLU A 380 -12.93 -0.12 9.58
N ALA A 381 -13.36 0.70 10.55
CA ALA A 381 -14.64 1.38 10.47
C ALA A 381 -14.71 2.40 9.31
N LEU A 382 -13.57 2.82 8.74
CA LEU A 382 -13.55 3.72 7.57
C LEU A 382 -14.17 3.07 6.34
N ALA A 383 -13.94 1.77 6.13
CA ALA A 383 -14.45 1.03 4.97
C ALA A 383 -15.98 0.97 4.91
N GLN A 384 -16.64 1.13 6.07
CA GLN A 384 -18.11 1.09 6.18
C GLN A 384 -18.76 2.47 6.11
N LYS A 385 -17.97 3.55 6.06
CA LYS A 385 -18.48 4.92 6.06
C LYS A 385 -18.72 5.42 4.63
N GLN A 386 -19.78 6.24 4.50
CA GLN A 386 -19.97 7.05 3.30
C GLN A 386 -18.88 8.14 3.24
N GLY A 387 -18.49 8.55 2.03
CA GLY A 387 -17.41 9.53 1.85
C GLY A 387 -17.60 10.84 2.62
N TYR A 388 -18.84 11.36 2.71
CA TYR A 388 -19.14 12.55 3.51
C TYR A 388 -18.95 12.31 5.03
N GLU A 389 -19.12 11.10 5.52
CA GLU A 389 -18.88 10.77 6.93
C GLU A 389 -17.38 10.75 7.21
N VAL A 390 -16.58 10.23 6.25
CA VAL A 390 -15.12 10.32 6.31
C VAL A 390 -14.67 11.78 6.32
N LEU A 391 -15.19 12.63 5.42
CA LEU A 391 -14.87 14.07 5.42
C LEU A 391 -15.14 14.74 6.77
N ARG A 392 -16.24 14.38 7.44
CA ARG A 392 -16.59 14.92 8.77
C ARG A 392 -15.64 14.55 9.90
N MET A 393 -14.78 13.57 9.68
CA MET A 393 -13.75 13.19 10.65
C MET A 393 -12.57 14.17 10.67
N PHE A 394 -12.45 15.06 9.68
CA PHE A 394 -11.36 16.00 9.54
C PHE A 394 -11.80 17.45 9.75
N ASP A 395 -10.86 18.31 10.12
CA ASP A 395 -11.04 19.76 10.14
C ASP A 395 -11.18 20.27 8.70
N THR A 396 -12.18 21.06 8.44
CA THR A 396 -12.47 21.63 7.10
C THR A 396 -11.37 22.53 6.55
N LYS A 397 -10.44 22.99 7.39
CA LYS A 397 -9.28 23.82 7.01
C LYS A 397 -8.02 22.99 6.79
N SER A 398 -8.04 21.69 7.05
CA SER A 398 -6.85 20.84 6.95
C SER A 398 -6.54 20.46 5.50
N THR A 399 -5.26 20.19 5.24
CA THR A 399 -4.78 19.70 3.95
C THR A 399 -5.45 18.38 3.58
N VAL A 400 -5.60 17.46 4.55
CA VAL A 400 -6.23 16.15 4.30
C VAL A 400 -7.70 16.31 3.89
N TYR A 401 -8.46 17.22 4.54
CA TYR A 401 -9.83 17.50 4.14
C TYR A 401 -9.90 18.05 2.71
N SER A 402 -9.02 18.99 2.37
CA SER A 402 -8.94 19.57 1.03
C SER A 402 -8.66 18.51 -0.03
N LEU A 403 -7.67 17.65 0.20
CA LEU A 403 -7.35 16.54 -0.72
C LEU A 403 -8.52 15.59 -0.91
N LEU A 404 -9.13 15.13 0.19
CA LEU A 404 -10.24 14.18 0.14
C LEU A 404 -11.46 14.78 -0.58
N ARG A 405 -11.78 16.05 -0.32
CA ARG A 405 -12.94 16.72 -0.90
C ARG A 405 -12.71 17.22 -2.32
N ASN A 406 -11.63 17.98 -2.55
CA ASN A 406 -11.47 18.75 -3.78
C ASN A 406 -10.72 17.99 -4.86
N ASP A 407 -9.81 17.09 -4.48
CA ASP A 407 -8.99 16.32 -5.42
C ASP A 407 -9.56 14.92 -5.64
N LEU A 408 -9.99 14.23 -4.57
CA LEU A 408 -10.53 12.88 -4.63
C LEU A 408 -12.07 12.83 -4.71
N HIS A 409 -12.75 13.95 -4.44
CA HIS A 409 -14.22 14.06 -4.48
C HIS A 409 -14.96 12.96 -3.71
N ILE A 410 -14.42 12.52 -2.56
CA ILE A 410 -15.03 11.43 -1.78
C ILE A 410 -16.42 11.80 -1.22
N GLY A 411 -16.74 13.10 -1.15
CA GLY A 411 -18.08 13.60 -0.78
C GLY A 411 -19.07 13.61 -1.94
N LYS A 412 -18.65 13.28 -3.16
CA LYS A 412 -19.54 13.22 -4.31
C LYS A 412 -20.46 12.01 -4.21
N GLN A 413 -21.77 12.27 -4.28
CA GLN A 413 -22.79 11.24 -4.37
C GLN A 413 -23.46 11.32 -5.74
N THR A 414 -23.52 10.18 -6.43
CA THR A 414 -24.12 10.06 -7.76
C THR A 414 -25.20 8.99 -7.72
N VAL A 415 -26.38 9.31 -8.24
CA VAL A 415 -27.45 8.35 -8.56
C VAL A 415 -27.47 8.18 -10.06
N SER A 416 -27.35 6.94 -10.52
CA SER A 416 -27.44 6.60 -11.94
C SER A 416 -28.60 5.65 -12.18
N LEU A 417 -29.57 6.07 -13.02
CA LEU A 417 -30.75 5.31 -13.39
C LEU A 417 -30.72 5.04 -14.90
N TYR A 418 -30.86 3.78 -15.27
CA TYR A 418 -30.73 3.32 -16.65
C TYR A 418 -32.10 3.08 -17.29
N VAL A 419 -32.31 3.53 -18.52
CA VAL A 419 -33.59 3.33 -19.23
C VAL A 419 -33.85 1.86 -19.59
N TRP A 420 -32.83 1.04 -19.63
CA TRP A 420 -32.91 -0.41 -19.87
C TRP A 420 -33.07 -1.26 -18.60
N ASP A 421 -33.12 -0.62 -17.42
CA ASP A 421 -33.46 -1.34 -16.18
C ASP A 421 -34.96 -1.69 -16.22
N GLU A 422 -35.25 -2.98 -16.40
CA GLU A 422 -36.64 -3.47 -16.49
C GLU A 422 -37.42 -3.28 -15.19
N SER A 423 -36.73 -3.18 -14.04
CA SER A 423 -37.32 -3.10 -12.70
C SER A 423 -37.65 -1.66 -12.27
N ASN A 424 -36.68 -0.75 -12.49
CA ASN A 424 -36.73 0.60 -11.94
C ASN A 424 -36.24 1.68 -12.93
N PRO A 425 -36.71 1.73 -14.19
CA PRO A 425 -36.25 2.72 -15.16
C PRO A 425 -36.68 4.12 -14.79
N PRO A 426 -35.94 5.17 -15.14
CA PRO A 426 -36.45 6.53 -15.14
C PRO A 426 -37.49 6.65 -16.27
N ILE A 427 -38.62 7.31 -15.99
CA ILE A 427 -39.78 7.41 -16.92
C ILE A 427 -39.99 8.86 -17.33
N ILE A 428 -40.10 9.11 -18.63
CA ILE A 428 -40.50 10.42 -19.14
C ILE A 428 -41.99 10.34 -19.48
N THR A 429 -42.80 11.16 -18.79
CA THR A 429 -44.23 11.24 -19.05
C THR A 429 -44.52 11.94 -20.39
N PRO A 430 -45.71 11.76 -21.00
CA PRO A 430 -46.12 12.51 -22.20
C PRO A 430 -46.07 14.04 -22.03
N ALA A 431 -46.19 14.54 -20.80
CA ALA A 431 -46.05 15.96 -20.47
C ALA A 431 -44.57 16.41 -20.28
N GLY A 432 -43.59 15.55 -20.56
CA GLY A 432 -42.16 15.86 -20.45
C GLY A 432 -41.61 15.87 -19.02
N VAL A 433 -42.35 15.37 -18.04
CA VAL A 433 -41.88 15.25 -16.66
C VAL A 433 -41.11 13.95 -16.49
N THR A 434 -39.83 14.03 -16.05
CA THR A 434 -39.05 12.87 -15.68
C THR A 434 -39.46 12.40 -14.29
N LEU A 435 -39.81 11.13 -14.17
CA LEU A 435 -40.12 10.45 -12.92
C LEU A 435 -38.95 9.48 -12.58
N VAL A 436 -38.60 9.42 -11.31
CA VAL A 436 -37.54 8.55 -10.80
C VAL A 436 -38.07 7.61 -9.71
N PRO A 437 -37.56 6.36 -9.64
CA PRO A 437 -37.98 5.40 -8.63
C PRO A 437 -37.40 5.80 -7.27
N LEU A 438 -38.27 6.16 -6.34
CA LEU A 438 -37.88 6.78 -5.05
C LEU A 438 -36.99 5.85 -4.20
N ARG A 439 -37.26 4.53 -4.21
CA ARG A 439 -36.49 3.57 -3.43
C ARG A 439 -35.08 3.41 -3.98
N GLU A 440 -34.94 3.37 -5.29
CA GLU A 440 -33.61 3.24 -5.93
C GLU A 440 -32.74 4.47 -5.66
N VAL A 441 -33.34 5.68 -5.76
CA VAL A 441 -32.67 6.91 -5.37
C VAL A 441 -32.26 6.88 -3.88
N ALA A 442 -33.14 6.39 -3.00
CA ALA A 442 -32.79 6.26 -1.57
C ALA A 442 -31.62 5.35 -1.35
N ASN A 443 -31.61 4.15 -1.97
CA ASN A 443 -30.56 3.16 -1.83
C ASN A 443 -29.20 3.73 -2.27
N GLN A 444 -29.13 4.35 -3.45
CA GLN A 444 -27.88 4.88 -3.99
C GLN A 444 -27.33 6.09 -3.21
N LEU A 445 -28.20 6.87 -2.55
CA LEU A 445 -27.80 7.98 -1.66
C LEU A 445 -27.51 7.55 -0.22
N GLY A 446 -27.73 6.28 0.14
CA GLY A 446 -27.65 5.84 1.54
C GLY A 446 -28.75 6.44 2.41
N ALA A 447 -29.89 6.83 1.81
CA ALA A 447 -31.05 7.35 2.51
C ALA A 447 -31.99 6.22 2.93
N SER A 448 -32.79 6.45 3.99
CA SER A 448 -33.80 5.50 4.43
C SER A 448 -35.16 5.85 3.84
N LEU A 449 -35.96 4.83 3.51
CA LEU A 449 -37.34 4.96 3.06
C LEU A 449 -38.26 4.08 3.92
N THR A 450 -39.10 4.70 4.74
CA THR A 450 -40.05 4.02 5.63
C THR A 450 -41.50 4.32 5.24
N ALA A 451 -42.39 3.34 5.43
CA ALA A 451 -43.80 3.48 5.18
C ALA A 451 -44.60 3.29 6.48
N SER A 452 -45.43 4.24 6.83
CA SER A 452 -46.31 4.18 8.00
C SER A 452 -47.60 4.98 7.77
N ASN A 453 -48.74 4.41 8.10
CA ASN A 453 -50.06 5.06 8.04
C ASN A 453 -50.35 5.76 6.67
N GLY A 454 -50.02 5.09 5.57
CA GLY A 454 -50.20 5.61 4.21
C GLY A 454 -49.28 6.77 3.83
N LYS A 455 -48.27 7.07 4.65
CA LYS A 455 -47.19 8.03 4.38
C LYS A 455 -45.89 7.30 4.08
N LEU A 456 -45.13 7.85 3.16
CA LEU A 456 -43.75 7.46 2.90
C LEU A 456 -42.83 8.55 3.47
N THR A 457 -41.88 8.19 4.28
CA THR A 457 -40.86 9.10 4.80
C THR A 457 -39.50 8.71 4.20
N PHE A 458 -38.94 9.59 3.41
CA PHE A 458 -37.59 9.53 2.90
C PHE A 458 -36.70 10.37 3.83
N TYR A 459 -35.66 9.79 4.40
CA TYR A 459 -34.68 10.51 5.23
C TYR A 459 -33.27 10.35 4.69
N ASP A 460 -32.69 11.49 4.36
CA ASP A 460 -31.33 11.62 3.87
C ASP A 460 -30.37 12.05 5.01
N PRO A 461 -29.52 11.16 5.52
CA PRO A 461 -28.63 11.49 6.65
C PRO A 461 -27.50 12.45 6.23
N ALA A 462 -27.10 12.46 4.95
CA ALA A 462 -26.01 13.29 4.45
C ALA A 462 -26.36 14.78 4.54
N LYS A 463 -27.56 15.17 4.17
CA LYS A 463 -28.08 16.55 4.24
C LYS A 463 -29.05 16.77 5.40
N LYS A 464 -29.34 15.73 6.22
CA LYS A 464 -30.34 15.74 7.29
C LYS A 464 -31.73 16.20 6.77
N THR A 465 -32.10 15.75 5.56
CA THR A 465 -33.31 16.13 4.88
C THR A 465 -34.37 15.06 5.06
N SER A 466 -35.54 15.44 5.57
CA SER A 466 -36.74 14.59 5.71
C SER A 466 -37.77 14.99 4.70
N ILE A 467 -38.28 14.02 3.91
CA ILE A 467 -39.34 14.25 2.92
C ILE A 467 -40.49 13.29 3.22
N VAL A 468 -41.66 13.82 3.55
CA VAL A 468 -42.89 13.02 3.80
C VAL A 468 -43.85 13.16 2.63
N LEU A 469 -44.19 12.01 2.04
CA LEU A 469 -44.96 11.89 0.80
C LEU A 469 -46.22 11.04 1.03
N ARG A 470 -47.24 11.24 0.18
CA ARG A 470 -48.42 10.35 0.09
C ARG A 470 -48.70 10.03 -1.37
N LYS A 471 -48.98 8.76 -1.68
CA LYS A 471 -49.39 8.35 -3.03
C LYS A 471 -50.59 9.15 -3.51
N GLY A 472 -50.59 9.55 -4.77
CA GLY A 472 -51.65 10.34 -5.40
C GLY A 472 -51.61 11.84 -5.08
N ASN A 473 -50.70 12.30 -4.18
CA ASN A 473 -50.68 13.69 -3.74
C ASN A 473 -49.46 14.45 -4.32
N LYS A 474 -49.67 15.73 -4.65
CA LYS A 474 -48.63 16.70 -4.99
C LYS A 474 -48.09 17.44 -3.77
N GLN A 475 -48.83 17.44 -2.66
CA GLN A 475 -48.43 18.09 -1.42
C GLN A 475 -47.45 17.20 -0.68
N VAL A 476 -46.24 17.72 -0.41
CA VAL A 476 -45.11 17.04 0.20
C VAL A 476 -44.58 17.90 1.35
N LEU A 477 -44.17 17.27 2.44
CA LEU A 477 -43.48 17.97 3.52
C LEU A 477 -41.97 17.79 3.35
N VAL A 478 -41.22 18.85 3.14
CA VAL A 478 -39.75 18.85 3.13
C VAL A 478 -39.29 19.58 4.37
N ASN A 479 -38.60 18.85 5.27
CA ASN A 479 -38.18 19.37 6.58
C ASN A 479 -39.33 20.06 7.35
N GLY A 480 -40.51 19.45 7.33
CA GLY A 480 -41.69 19.95 7.99
C GLY A 480 -42.41 21.11 7.27
N LYS A 481 -41.90 21.61 6.14
CA LYS A 481 -42.52 22.67 5.35
C LYS A 481 -43.30 22.10 4.17
N ASN A 482 -44.56 22.58 3.96
CA ASN A 482 -45.36 22.18 2.82
C ASN A 482 -44.78 22.71 1.51
N GLN A 483 -44.67 21.82 0.53
CA GLN A 483 -44.27 22.11 -0.85
C GLN A 483 -45.26 21.43 -1.81
N THR A 484 -45.54 22.07 -2.94
CA THR A 484 -46.32 21.47 -4.02
C THR A 484 -45.40 21.04 -5.13
N TRP A 485 -45.34 19.74 -5.39
CA TRP A 485 -44.51 19.16 -6.46
C TRP A 485 -45.25 19.21 -7.80
N SER A 486 -44.51 19.24 -8.89
CA SER A 486 -45.02 19.36 -10.26
C SER A 486 -45.89 18.16 -10.69
N PHE A 487 -45.58 16.98 -10.14
CA PHE A 487 -46.29 15.74 -10.45
C PHE A 487 -46.66 14.98 -9.16
N PRO A 488 -47.82 14.30 -9.12
CA PRO A 488 -48.24 13.55 -7.94
C PRO A 488 -47.33 12.34 -7.73
N VAL A 489 -47.09 11.95 -6.47
CA VAL A 489 -46.40 10.71 -6.11
C VAL A 489 -47.18 9.54 -6.69
N THR A 490 -46.60 8.78 -7.61
CA THR A 490 -47.31 7.78 -8.42
C THR A 490 -46.71 6.39 -8.20
N ALA A 491 -47.54 5.35 -8.21
CA ALA A 491 -47.11 3.95 -8.22
C ALA A 491 -47.24 3.38 -9.63
N ILE A 492 -46.18 2.84 -10.17
CA ILE A 492 -46.15 2.20 -11.49
C ILE A 492 -45.47 0.82 -11.30
N GLY A 493 -46.15 -0.26 -11.68
CA GLY A 493 -45.60 -1.61 -11.50
C GLY A 493 -45.23 -1.98 -10.05
N GLY A 494 -45.91 -1.37 -9.05
CA GLY A 494 -45.57 -1.59 -7.62
C GLY A 494 -44.48 -0.65 -7.08
N THR A 495 -43.71 0.00 -7.94
CA THR A 495 -42.65 0.95 -7.58
C THR A 495 -43.18 2.37 -7.43
N THR A 496 -42.75 3.08 -6.40
CA THR A 496 -43.15 4.48 -6.17
C THR A 496 -42.20 5.42 -6.93
N TYR A 497 -42.81 6.25 -7.78
CA TYR A 497 -42.14 7.27 -8.59
C TYR A 497 -42.47 8.68 -8.14
N VAL A 498 -41.49 9.57 -8.28
CA VAL A 498 -41.61 10.99 -7.97
C VAL A 498 -40.97 11.85 -9.06
N ALA A 499 -41.42 13.12 -9.18
CA ALA A 499 -40.81 14.04 -10.13
C ALA A 499 -39.34 14.31 -9.79
N ALA A 500 -38.46 14.03 -10.74
CA ALA A 500 -37.03 14.11 -10.56
C ALA A 500 -36.53 15.50 -10.17
N ARG A 501 -37.06 16.56 -10.81
CA ARG A 501 -36.68 17.96 -10.53
C ARG A 501 -37.06 18.40 -9.13
N ASP A 502 -38.23 17.99 -8.66
CA ASP A 502 -38.71 18.35 -7.32
C ASP A 502 -37.90 17.63 -6.24
N LEU A 503 -37.62 16.34 -6.45
CA LEU A 503 -36.76 15.57 -5.56
C LEU A 503 -35.33 16.13 -5.55
N ALA A 504 -34.77 16.43 -6.72
CA ALA A 504 -33.47 17.04 -6.85
C ALA A 504 -33.33 18.36 -6.07
N LYS A 505 -34.33 19.23 -6.22
CA LYS A 505 -34.41 20.51 -5.48
C LYS A 505 -34.46 20.28 -3.96
N ALA A 506 -35.24 19.30 -3.51
CA ALA A 506 -35.35 18.97 -2.09
C ALA A 506 -34.07 18.41 -1.50
N LEU A 507 -33.29 17.63 -2.29
CA LEU A 507 -32.03 16.98 -1.89
C LEU A 507 -30.80 17.84 -2.18
N GLY A 508 -30.93 18.96 -2.91
CA GLY A 508 -29.80 19.78 -3.33
C GLY A 508 -28.86 19.05 -4.31
N THR A 509 -29.47 18.32 -5.26
CA THR A 509 -28.75 17.62 -6.34
C THR A 509 -28.93 18.36 -7.67
N THR A 510 -27.94 18.26 -8.55
CA THR A 510 -28.11 18.56 -9.98
C THR A 510 -28.64 17.34 -10.70
N ILE A 511 -29.26 17.52 -11.86
CA ILE A 511 -29.77 16.43 -12.69
C ILE A 511 -29.32 16.61 -14.13
N GLN A 512 -28.97 15.50 -14.77
CA GLN A 512 -28.63 15.47 -16.20
C GLN A 512 -29.10 14.17 -16.85
N TRP A 513 -29.23 14.20 -18.17
CA TRP A 513 -29.40 13.05 -18.99
C TRP A 513 -28.12 12.83 -19.82
N ILE A 514 -27.61 11.61 -19.82
CA ILE A 514 -26.53 11.17 -20.69
C ILE A 514 -27.17 10.37 -21.83
N GLY A 515 -26.72 10.65 -23.06
CA GLY A 515 -27.21 10.00 -24.27
C GLY A 515 -26.60 10.65 -25.50
N ASP A 516 -27.00 10.18 -26.66
CA ASP A 516 -26.67 10.79 -27.95
C ASP A 516 -27.75 11.77 -28.42
N SER A 517 -27.59 12.28 -29.65
CA SER A 517 -28.52 13.24 -30.26
C SER A 517 -29.97 12.68 -30.40
N ASN A 518 -30.15 11.36 -30.40
CA ASN A 518 -31.41 10.69 -30.67
C ASN A 518 -32.01 9.96 -29.47
N SER A 519 -31.20 9.65 -28.45
CA SER A 519 -31.62 8.78 -27.33
C SER A 519 -30.97 9.19 -26.01
N LYS A 520 -31.79 9.19 -24.95
CA LYS A 520 -31.34 9.35 -23.57
C LYS A 520 -31.21 7.99 -22.93
N TYR A 521 -30.02 7.68 -22.38
CA TYR A 521 -29.74 6.34 -21.86
C TYR A 521 -29.68 6.31 -20.34
N ILE A 522 -29.05 7.34 -19.71
CA ILE A 522 -28.82 7.36 -18.29
C ILE A 522 -29.34 8.67 -17.73
N PHE A 523 -30.18 8.59 -16.69
CA PHE A 523 -30.55 9.74 -15.88
C PHE A 523 -29.63 9.80 -14.65
N MET A 524 -28.96 10.92 -14.45
CA MET A 524 -28.05 11.12 -13.32
C MET A 524 -28.53 12.23 -12.40
N MET A 525 -28.34 12.00 -11.09
CA MET A 525 -28.45 13.01 -10.05
C MET A 525 -27.12 13.07 -9.30
N GLU A 526 -26.55 14.24 -9.13
CA GLU A 526 -25.25 14.40 -8.48
C GLU A 526 -25.30 15.52 -7.45
N ARG A 527 -24.54 15.34 -6.39
CA ARG A 527 -24.28 16.38 -5.39
C ARG A 527 -22.95 16.18 -4.70
N GLU A 528 -22.43 17.25 -4.13
CA GLU A 528 -21.29 17.23 -3.23
C GLU A 528 -21.80 17.37 -1.79
N VAL A 529 -21.34 16.49 -0.91
CA VAL A 529 -21.70 16.51 0.53
C VAL A 529 -20.41 16.59 1.35
N SER A 530 -20.43 17.42 2.37
CA SER A 530 -19.31 17.64 3.29
C SER A 530 -19.75 17.46 4.75
#